data_1385185ec38b6ac41839db7fa15e16ab
#
_entry.id   1385185ec38b6ac41839db7fa15e16ab
#
_cell.length_a   1.000
_cell.length_b   1.000
_cell.length_c   1.000
_cell.angle_alpha   90.00
_cell.angle_beta   90.00
_cell.angle_gamma   90.00
#
_symmetry.space_group_name_H-M   'P 1'
#
loop_
_entity.id
_entity.type
_entity.pdbx_description
1 polymer ?
#
loop_
_entity_poly.entity_id
_entity_poly.type
_entity_poly.pdbx_seq_one_letter_code
_entity_poly.pdbx_strand_id
1 'polypeptide(L)'
;MDLITSRQQRLDQIYKKVSWRLLPFLLLCYFFAYLDRINIGFAKLQMQQELGFNDAIYGMAAGIFFLGYVLFEVPTNLYFEKVGARKTITRIMILWGLTSMSMLFVTTPQMFYILRFLLGVFEAGFAPGMIFYLTYWYSGARMARVMAIVMLAGPLAGMLGAPLSTQIMSTFHQIYNLSGWQWLFLLEAVPTVLLGCVAYFYLTDHPSQAKWLSQEDKALLVKEISQHQSATGHSNFKAVLKDPWIYFMALAYFTIICGIYAIGFWLPSLLKSGGIQNLQMIGWLVAIPYLCGAIFMIIFARSSDKWQERKWHCVVPTVLAGVSLILSVISANFLLSFIAICTATAFMFSAYTIFWSIPSKYLSGSAAAGGIALINSIGLLGGFVSPNIMGMA
;
A
#
# COMPACT_ATOMS: atom_id res chain seq x y z
N MET A 1 20.40 -1.31 -39.04
CA MET A 1 19.28 -2.02 -38.34
C MET A 1 19.82 -2.90 -37.22
N ASP A 2 20.91 -3.66 -37.43
CA ASP A 2 21.49 -4.61 -36.45
C ASP A 2 22.02 -3.96 -35.15
N LEU A 3 22.65 -2.78 -35.22
CA LEU A 3 23.20 -2.09 -34.03
C LEU A 3 22.10 -1.58 -33.07
N ILE A 4 20.97 -1.15 -33.59
CA ILE A 4 19.83 -0.66 -32.77
C ILE A 4 19.17 -1.87 -32.10
N THR A 5 19.00 -2.97 -32.82
CA THR A 5 18.43 -4.22 -32.30
C THR A 5 19.30 -4.82 -31.21
N SER A 6 20.64 -4.84 -31.39
CA SER A 6 21.60 -5.33 -30.40
C SER A 6 21.62 -4.46 -29.12
N ARG A 7 21.51 -3.13 -29.26
CA ARG A 7 21.41 -2.20 -28.14
C ARG A 7 20.11 -2.42 -27.32
N GLN A 8 18.98 -2.59 -28.00
CA GLN A 8 17.69 -2.83 -27.34
C GLN A 8 17.69 -4.16 -26.59
N GLN A 9 18.21 -5.22 -27.19
CA GLN A 9 18.34 -6.53 -26.53
C GLN A 9 19.23 -6.44 -25.29
N ARG A 10 20.33 -5.70 -25.36
CA ARG A 10 21.21 -5.47 -24.19
C ARG A 10 20.49 -4.68 -23.09
N LEU A 11 19.75 -3.64 -23.42
CA LEU A 11 18.93 -2.89 -22.46
C LEU A 11 17.92 -3.80 -21.79
N ASP A 12 17.25 -4.68 -22.50
CA ASP A 12 16.28 -5.62 -21.95
C ASP A 12 16.94 -6.60 -20.97
N GLN A 13 18.15 -7.05 -21.25
CA GLN A 13 18.93 -7.90 -20.34
C GLN A 13 19.34 -7.12 -19.07
N ILE A 14 19.75 -5.86 -19.19
CA ILE A 14 20.07 -5.00 -18.05
C ILE A 14 18.83 -4.80 -17.18
N TYR A 15 17.68 -4.43 -17.76
CA TYR A 15 16.46 -4.27 -17.02
C TYR A 15 15.97 -5.57 -16.38
N LYS A 16 16.19 -6.72 -16.99
CA LYS A 16 15.91 -8.02 -16.38
C LYS A 16 16.76 -8.23 -15.11
N LYS A 17 18.08 -7.92 -15.15
CA LYS A 17 18.97 -8.00 -13.99
C LYS A 17 18.52 -7.03 -12.88
N VAL A 18 18.22 -5.77 -13.24
CA VAL A 18 17.72 -4.75 -12.30
C VAL A 18 16.41 -5.19 -11.66
N SER A 19 15.46 -5.68 -12.45
CA SER A 19 14.15 -6.12 -11.96
C SER A 19 14.25 -7.30 -11.00
N TRP A 20 15.04 -8.33 -11.33
CA TRP A 20 15.23 -9.47 -10.44
C TRP A 20 15.95 -9.12 -9.14
N ARG A 21 16.78 -8.08 -9.15
CA ARG A 21 17.46 -7.63 -7.94
C ARG A 21 16.59 -6.71 -7.08
N LEU A 22 15.87 -5.77 -7.66
CA LEU A 22 15.18 -4.74 -6.87
C LEU A 22 13.73 -5.10 -6.56
N LEU A 23 12.96 -5.58 -7.56
CA LEU A 23 11.51 -5.73 -7.40
C LEU A 23 11.10 -6.78 -6.37
N PRO A 24 11.70 -7.99 -6.27
CA PRO A 24 11.30 -8.94 -5.24
C PRO A 24 11.53 -8.40 -3.82
N PHE A 25 12.66 -7.72 -3.61
CA PHE A 25 12.98 -7.13 -2.31
C PHE A 25 12.01 -5.99 -1.96
N LEU A 26 11.77 -5.06 -2.87
CA LEU A 26 10.86 -3.94 -2.65
C LEU A 26 9.41 -4.41 -2.52
N LEU A 27 9.00 -5.41 -3.29
CA LEU A 27 7.69 -6.04 -3.16
C LEU A 27 7.51 -6.67 -1.77
N LEU A 28 8.53 -7.37 -1.28
CA LEU A 28 8.52 -7.96 0.06
C LEU A 28 8.44 -6.88 1.15
N CYS A 29 9.23 -5.80 1.04
CA CYS A 29 9.14 -4.68 1.97
C CYS A 29 7.74 -4.04 1.96
N TYR A 30 7.12 -3.89 0.79
CA TYR A 30 5.80 -3.29 0.66
C TYR A 30 4.67 -4.25 1.09
N PHE A 31 4.89 -5.55 0.93
CA PHE A 31 4.01 -6.58 1.50
C PHE A 31 3.92 -6.45 3.02
N PHE A 32 5.05 -6.34 3.72
CA PHE A 32 5.05 -6.14 5.17
C PHE A 32 4.45 -4.80 5.58
N ALA A 33 4.60 -3.74 4.76
CA ALA A 33 3.93 -2.47 5.00
C ALA A 33 2.40 -2.60 4.99
N TYR A 34 1.85 -3.29 4.02
CA TYR A 34 0.41 -3.56 3.97
C TYR A 34 -0.04 -4.51 5.09
N LEU A 35 0.76 -5.53 5.41
CA LEU A 35 0.46 -6.46 6.49
C LEU A 35 0.34 -5.74 7.83
N ASP A 36 1.31 -4.90 8.18
CA ASP A 36 1.31 -4.10 9.42
C ASP A 36 0.16 -3.07 9.48
N ARG A 37 -0.38 -2.65 8.33
CA ARG A 37 -1.57 -1.79 8.30
C ARG A 37 -2.85 -2.54 8.64
N ILE A 38 -3.02 -3.76 8.12
CA ILE A 38 -4.27 -4.52 8.23
C ILE A 38 -4.30 -5.48 9.43
N ASN A 39 -3.15 -5.82 10.02
CA ASN A 39 -3.06 -6.76 11.15
C ASN A 39 -3.87 -6.31 12.38
N ILE A 40 -4.05 -5.02 12.57
CA ILE A 40 -4.90 -4.44 13.62
C ILE A 40 -6.37 -4.93 13.51
N GLY A 41 -6.85 -5.25 12.30
CA GLY A 41 -8.18 -5.83 12.09
C GLY A 41 -8.33 -7.22 12.71
N PHE A 42 -7.26 -8.01 12.69
CA PHE A 42 -7.23 -9.32 13.35
C PHE A 42 -6.97 -9.17 14.85
N ALA A 43 -6.01 -8.32 15.25
CA ALA A 43 -5.71 -8.05 16.65
C ALA A 43 -6.96 -7.61 17.42
N LYS A 44 -7.84 -6.81 16.82
CA LYS A 44 -9.11 -6.36 17.37
C LYS A 44 -9.94 -7.52 17.93
N LEU A 45 -9.96 -8.67 17.28
CA LEU A 45 -10.78 -9.82 17.66
C LEU A 45 -10.49 -10.35 19.09
N GLN A 46 -9.27 -10.10 19.61
CA GLN A 46 -8.87 -10.43 20.99
C GLN A 46 -8.69 -9.18 21.85
N MET A 47 -8.04 -8.12 21.34
CA MET A 47 -7.78 -6.88 22.08
C MET A 47 -9.04 -6.25 22.68
N GLN A 48 -10.15 -6.24 21.95
CA GLN A 48 -11.39 -5.65 22.44
C GLN A 48 -11.89 -6.35 23.71
N GLN A 49 -11.82 -7.69 23.75
CA GLN A 49 -12.26 -8.47 24.90
C GLN A 49 -11.30 -8.35 26.08
N GLU A 50 -9.99 -8.37 25.81
CA GLU A 50 -8.96 -8.38 26.86
C GLU A 50 -8.71 -7.01 27.46
N LEU A 51 -8.76 -5.95 26.67
CA LEU A 51 -8.48 -4.57 27.11
C LEU A 51 -9.74 -3.74 27.37
N GLY A 52 -10.93 -4.28 27.06
CA GLY A 52 -12.19 -3.56 27.18
C GLY A 52 -12.36 -2.42 26.19
N PHE A 53 -11.69 -2.48 25.03
CA PHE A 53 -11.78 -1.45 24.00
C PHE A 53 -13.06 -1.61 23.19
N ASN A 54 -13.78 -0.52 22.98
CA ASN A 54 -14.95 -0.49 22.11
C ASN A 54 -14.57 -0.19 20.64
N ASP A 55 -15.55 -0.26 19.75
CA ASP A 55 -15.38 -0.04 18.32
C ASP A 55 -14.90 1.39 17.99
N ALA A 56 -15.34 2.40 18.77
CA ALA A 56 -14.91 3.78 18.59
C ALA A 56 -13.40 3.95 18.89
N ILE A 57 -12.90 3.32 19.98
CA ILE A 57 -11.45 3.32 20.31
C ILE A 57 -10.67 2.67 19.18
N TYR A 58 -11.14 1.53 18.67
CA TYR A 58 -10.50 0.83 17.57
C TYR A 58 -10.52 1.66 16.27
N GLY A 59 -11.66 2.22 15.89
CA GLY A 59 -11.79 3.05 14.70
C GLY A 59 -10.87 4.28 14.73
N MET A 60 -10.77 4.95 15.89
CA MET A 60 -9.84 6.06 16.11
C MET A 60 -8.39 5.60 15.97
N ALA A 61 -8.01 4.48 16.60
CA ALA A 61 -6.65 3.96 16.52
C ALA A 61 -6.27 3.53 15.09
N ALA A 62 -7.19 2.92 14.34
CA ALA A 62 -6.98 2.58 12.94
C ALA A 62 -6.81 3.83 12.07
N GLY A 63 -7.62 4.86 12.31
CA GLY A 63 -7.61 6.09 11.54
C GLY A 63 -6.42 7.01 11.84
N ILE A 64 -6.04 7.19 13.11
CA ILE A 64 -5.00 8.15 13.53
C ILE A 64 -3.62 7.87 12.89
N PHE A 65 -3.37 6.64 12.49
CA PHE A 65 -2.23 6.25 11.68
C PHE A 65 -2.10 7.12 10.41
N PHE A 66 -3.21 7.34 9.69
CA PHE A 66 -3.21 8.12 8.45
C PHE A 66 -2.95 9.59 8.67
N LEU A 67 -3.33 10.15 9.83
CA LEU A 67 -2.96 11.52 10.19
C LEU A 67 -1.44 11.64 10.35
N GLY A 68 -0.81 10.73 11.09
CA GLY A 68 0.64 10.68 11.21
C GLY A 68 1.32 10.52 9.84
N TYR A 69 0.79 9.62 9.01
CA TYR A 69 1.32 9.37 7.67
C TYR A 69 1.26 10.62 6.79
N VAL A 70 0.10 11.25 6.63
CA VAL A 70 -0.10 12.42 5.75
C VAL A 70 0.74 13.62 6.22
N LEU A 71 0.80 13.87 7.53
CA LEU A 71 1.57 15.00 8.08
C LEU A 71 3.08 14.86 7.83
N PHE A 72 3.60 13.65 7.84
CA PHE A 72 5.05 13.40 7.72
C PHE A 72 5.48 12.87 6.34
N GLU A 73 4.55 12.64 5.41
CA GLU A 73 4.85 12.17 4.05
C GLU A 73 5.78 13.14 3.30
N VAL A 74 5.44 14.43 3.26
CA VAL A 74 6.25 15.44 2.55
C VAL A 74 7.62 15.65 3.22
N PRO A 75 7.73 15.88 4.54
CA PRO A 75 9.04 15.99 5.22
C PRO A 75 9.94 14.79 4.97
N THR A 76 9.38 13.57 5.01
CA THR A 76 10.15 12.35 4.80
C THR A 76 10.65 12.20 3.37
N ASN A 77 9.84 12.59 2.36
CA ASN A 77 10.26 12.56 0.98
C ASN A 77 11.35 13.59 0.66
N LEU A 78 11.28 14.79 1.25
CA LEU A 78 12.37 15.77 1.15
C LEU A 78 13.68 15.26 1.78
N TYR A 79 13.56 14.54 2.89
CA TYR A 79 14.71 13.88 3.52
C TYR A 79 15.25 12.76 2.62
N PHE A 80 14.38 11.99 1.99
CA PHE A 80 14.73 10.91 1.06
C PHE A 80 15.60 11.42 -0.10
N GLU A 81 15.22 12.53 -0.69
CA GLU A 81 15.97 13.16 -1.79
C GLU A 81 17.40 13.56 -1.38
N LYS A 82 17.56 14.08 -0.16
CA LYS A 82 18.87 14.54 0.37
C LYS A 82 19.79 13.41 0.82
N VAL A 83 19.25 12.36 1.42
CA VAL A 83 20.04 11.33 2.14
C VAL A 83 20.18 10.05 1.32
N GLY A 84 19.31 9.84 0.32
CA GLY A 84 19.28 8.65 -0.53
C GLY A 84 18.31 7.57 -0.04
N ALA A 85 18.01 6.65 -0.95
CA ALA A 85 17.03 5.59 -0.75
C ALA A 85 17.46 4.59 0.32
N ARG A 86 18.69 4.13 0.25
CA ARG A 86 19.25 3.10 1.13
C ARG A 86 19.08 3.45 2.61
N LYS A 87 19.58 4.61 3.02
CA LYS A 87 19.51 5.06 4.41
C LYS A 87 18.10 5.38 4.86
N THR A 88 17.30 5.97 3.98
CA THR A 88 15.93 6.40 4.30
C THR A 88 15.00 5.19 4.44
N ILE A 89 15.02 4.23 3.51
CA ILE A 89 14.22 3.00 3.61
C ILE A 89 14.62 2.21 4.85
N THR A 90 15.92 2.06 5.12
CA THR A 90 16.42 1.41 6.35
C THR A 90 15.84 2.05 7.59
N ARG A 91 15.97 3.38 7.72
CA ARG A 91 15.45 4.13 8.88
C ARG A 91 13.93 3.93 9.03
N ILE A 92 13.19 4.10 7.96
CA ILE A 92 11.73 3.94 7.95
C ILE A 92 11.36 2.55 8.45
N MET A 93 11.91 1.49 7.86
CA MET A 93 11.54 0.12 8.20
C MET A 93 11.93 -0.28 9.62
N ILE A 94 13.08 0.17 10.11
CA ILE A 94 13.52 -0.12 11.49
C ILE A 94 12.61 0.62 12.49
N LEU A 95 12.38 1.92 12.32
CA LEU A 95 11.57 2.71 13.26
C LEU A 95 10.09 2.25 13.25
N TRP A 96 9.53 2.04 12.09
CA TRP A 96 8.18 1.51 11.93
C TRP A 96 8.06 0.11 12.52
N GLY A 97 8.98 -0.82 12.21
CA GLY A 97 8.95 -2.17 12.75
C GLY A 97 9.08 -2.21 14.29
N LEU A 98 9.98 -1.40 14.87
CA LEU A 98 10.10 -1.27 16.33
C LEU A 98 8.82 -0.69 16.97
N THR A 99 8.18 0.27 16.30
CA THR A 99 6.91 0.83 16.77
C THR A 99 5.78 -0.19 16.69
N SER A 100 5.74 -0.98 15.61
CA SER A 100 4.79 -2.09 15.47
C SER A 100 5.00 -3.15 16.57
N MET A 101 6.25 -3.54 16.85
CA MET A 101 6.56 -4.41 17.99
C MET A 101 6.08 -3.83 19.33
N SER A 102 6.21 -2.51 19.52
CA SER A 102 5.82 -1.85 20.76
C SER A 102 4.31 -1.92 21.04
N MET A 103 3.50 -2.27 20.02
CA MET A 103 2.07 -2.53 20.19
C MET A 103 1.78 -3.65 21.19
N LEU A 104 2.69 -4.61 21.37
CA LEU A 104 2.52 -5.68 22.37
C LEU A 104 2.35 -5.18 23.80
N PHE A 105 2.80 -3.93 24.10
CA PHE A 105 2.70 -3.31 25.42
C PHE A 105 1.45 -2.48 25.64
N VAL A 106 0.55 -2.41 24.65
CA VAL A 106 -0.68 -1.61 24.74
C VAL A 106 -1.58 -2.13 25.85
N THR A 107 -1.90 -1.23 26.79
CA THR A 107 -2.82 -1.47 27.90
C THR A 107 -3.92 -0.42 28.01
N THR A 108 -3.73 0.76 27.39
CA THR A 108 -4.66 1.90 27.46
C THR A 108 -4.98 2.43 26.05
N PRO A 109 -6.16 3.05 25.84
CA PRO A 109 -6.51 3.67 24.57
C PRO A 109 -5.51 4.75 24.14
N GLN A 110 -5.00 5.55 25.09
CA GLN A 110 -4.03 6.62 24.81
C GLN A 110 -2.73 6.06 24.26
N MET A 111 -2.19 4.99 24.87
CA MET A 111 -1.00 4.31 24.37
C MET A 111 -1.23 3.73 22.97
N PHE A 112 -2.40 3.17 22.73
CA PHE A 112 -2.79 2.65 21.42
C PHE A 112 -2.79 3.76 20.36
N TYR A 113 -3.40 4.93 20.65
CA TYR A 113 -3.42 6.07 19.73
C TYR A 113 -2.02 6.62 19.46
N ILE A 114 -1.19 6.78 20.49
CA ILE A 114 0.17 7.30 20.35
C ILE A 114 1.01 6.37 19.46
N LEU A 115 0.99 5.05 19.70
CA LEU A 115 1.75 4.10 18.92
C LEU A 115 1.25 4.01 17.48
N ARG A 116 -0.07 4.07 17.26
CA ARG A 116 -0.65 4.10 15.90
C ARG A 116 -0.30 5.39 15.15
N PHE A 117 -0.30 6.54 15.82
CA PHE A 117 0.16 7.79 15.23
C PHE A 117 1.64 7.72 14.85
N LEU A 118 2.50 7.27 15.79
CA LEU A 118 3.95 7.12 15.55
C LEU A 118 4.23 6.11 14.42
N LEU A 119 3.45 5.03 14.34
CA LEU A 119 3.55 4.07 13.25
C LEU A 119 3.31 4.77 11.90
N GLY A 120 2.28 5.62 11.81
CA GLY A 120 2.02 6.45 10.64
C GLY A 120 3.17 7.42 10.32
N VAL A 121 3.71 8.09 11.33
CA VAL A 121 4.85 9.02 11.20
C VAL A 121 6.10 8.30 10.65
N PHE A 122 6.42 7.14 11.19
CA PHE A 122 7.63 6.41 10.80
C PHE A 122 7.49 5.66 9.47
N GLU A 123 6.29 5.22 9.11
CA GLU A 123 6.01 4.61 7.80
C GLU A 123 5.85 5.67 6.69
N ALA A 124 5.58 6.92 7.07
CA ALA A 124 5.38 8.02 6.12
C ALA A 124 6.56 8.14 5.15
N GLY A 125 6.24 8.30 3.87
CA GLY A 125 7.24 8.41 2.81
C GLY A 125 7.80 7.08 2.29
N PHE A 126 7.44 5.92 2.86
CA PHE A 126 7.91 4.63 2.34
C PHE A 126 7.44 4.38 0.90
N ALA A 127 6.13 4.42 0.66
CA ALA A 127 5.57 4.15 -0.67
C ALA A 127 6.00 5.21 -1.72
N PRO A 128 5.84 6.52 -1.49
CA PRO A 128 6.30 7.51 -2.46
C PRO A 128 7.82 7.53 -2.59
N GLY A 129 8.58 7.31 -1.53
CA GLY A 129 10.04 7.20 -1.58
C GLY A 129 10.51 5.99 -2.40
N MET A 130 9.84 4.85 -2.27
CA MET A 130 10.10 3.68 -3.11
C MET A 130 9.81 3.96 -4.59
N ILE A 131 8.70 4.63 -4.89
CA ILE A 131 8.36 5.03 -6.26
C ILE A 131 9.43 5.97 -6.81
N PHE A 132 9.84 6.97 -6.03
CA PHE A 132 10.91 7.91 -6.39
C PHE A 132 12.24 7.17 -6.62
N TYR A 133 12.61 6.23 -5.75
CA TYR A 133 13.79 5.37 -5.94
C TYR A 133 13.75 4.61 -7.25
N LEU A 134 12.60 4.05 -7.62
CA LEU A 134 12.44 3.31 -8.88
C LEU A 134 12.61 4.21 -10.12
N THR A 135 12.37 5.53 -10.03
CA THR A 135 12.64 6.45 -11.14
C THR A 135 14.13 6.60 -11.45
N TYR A 136 15.01 6.29 -10.51
CA TYR A 136 16.46 6.25 -10.78
C TYR A 136 16.89 5.02 -11.56
N TRP A 137 16.05 3.96 -11.61
CA TRP A 137 16.39 2.66 -12.20
C TRP A 137 15.59 2.35 -13.48
N TYR A 138 14.45 3.00 -13.68
CA TYR A 138 13.56 2.71 -14.80
C TYR A 138 13.18 3.98 -15.56
N SER A 139 13.19 3.86 -16.90
CA SER A 139 12.62 4.91 -17.76
C SER A 139 11.08 4.94 -17.66
N GLY A 140 10.47 6.09 -17.98
CA GLY A 140 9.02 6.26 -17.90
C GLY A 140 8.21 5.20 -18.64
N ALA A 141 8.69 4.73 -19.79
CA ALA A 141 8.05 3.68 -20.59
C ALA A 141 7.96 2.33 -19.85
N ARG A 142 8.90 2.03 -18.94
CA ARG A 142 8.93 0.78 -18.16
C ARG A 142 8.32 0.92 -16.78
N MET A 143 8.18 2.13 -16.28
CA MET A 143 7.71 2.41 -14.93
C MET A 143 6.29 1.88 -14.68
N ALA A 144 5.39 1.97 -15.65
CA ALA A 144 4.02 1.45 -15.52
C ALA A 144 3.98 -0.06 -15.18
N ARG A 145 4.84 -0.87 -15.83
CA ARG A 145 4.94 -2.31 -15.55
C ARG A 145 5.52 -2.58 -14.16
N VAL A 146 6.51 -1.80 -13.75
CA VAL A 146 7.14 -1.91 -12.43
C VAL A 146 6.13 -1.56 -11.34
N MET A 147 5.38 -0.49 -11.52
CA MET A 147 4.33 -0.07 -10.59
C MET A 147 3.21 -1.11 -10.48
N ALA A 148 2.81 -1.75 -11.58
CA ALA A 148 1.82 -2.83 -11.54
C ALA A 148 2.27 -4.01 -10.67
N ILE A 149 3.57 -4.36 -10.70
CA ILE A 149 4.14 -5.41 -9.85
C ILE A 149 4.13 -4.97 -8.39
N VAL A 150 4.57 -3.76 -8.11
CA VAL A 150 4.67 -3.21 -6.73
C VAL A 150 3.28 -3.08 -6.10
N MET A 151 2.28 -2.64 -6.85
CA MET A 151 0.90 -2.47 -6.36
C MET A 151 0.22 -3.80 -6.00
N LEU A 152 0.72 -4.94 -6.47
CA LEU A 152 0.23 -6.27 -6.03
C LEU A 152 0.51 -6.54 -4.54
N ALA A 153 1.40 -5.79 -3.90
CA ALA A 153 1.72 -5.97 -2.48
C ALA A 153 0.48 -5.91 -1.58
N GLY A 154 -0.45 -4.99 -1.83
CA GLY A 154 -1.68 -4.84 -1.04
C GLY A 154 -2.57 -6.08 -1.06
N PRO A 155 -3.07 -6.51 -2.23
CA PRO A 155 -3.86 -7.73 -2.31
C PRO A 155 -3.12 -8.98 -1.84
N LEU A 156 -1.81 -9.11 -2.11
CA LEU A 156 -1.01 -10.23 -1.63
C LEU A 156 -0.89 -10.23 -0.10
N ALA A 157 -0.72 -9.06 0.53
CA ALA A 157 -0.67 -8.94 1.98
C ALA A 157 -2.00 -9.35 2.63
N GLY A 158 -3.15 -8.95 2.06
CA GLY A 158 -4.45 -9.39 2.55
C GLY A 158 -4.68 -10.89 2.34
N MET A 159 -4.31 -11.42 1.16
CA MET A 159 -4.52 -12.81 0.81
C MET A 159 -3.65 -13.77 1.64
N LEU A 160 -2.37 -13.48 1.79
CA LEU A 160 -1.42 -14.34 2.51
C LEU A 160 -1.32 -13.98 4.00
N GLY A 161 -1.44 -12.70 4.31
CA GLY A 161 -1.33 -12.18 5.66
C GLY A 161 -2.52 -12.59 6.54
N ALA A 162 -3.74 -12.59 6.01
CA ALA A 162 -4.91 -12.93 6.83
C ALA A 162 -4.83 -14.36 7.44
N PRO A 163 -4.56 -15.43 6.68
CA PRO A 163 -4.34 -16.75 7.27
C PRO A 163 -3.12 -16.78 8.20
N LEU A 164 -2.03 -16.08 7.85
CA LEU A 164 -0.81 -16.01 8.68
C LEU A 164 -1.10 -15.35 10.02
N SER A 165 -1.76 -14.19 10.03
CA SER A 165 -2.13 -13.44 11.23
C SER A 165 -2.99 -14.28 12.17
N THR A 166 -4.03 -14.92 11.64
CA THR A 166 -4.93 -15.76 12.45
C THR A 166 -4.25 -17.04 12.91
N GLN A 167 -3.33 -17.62 12.14
CA GLN A 167 -2.52 -18.76 12.56
C GLN A 167 -1.58 -18.39 13.72
N ILE A 168 -0.89 -17.25 13.63
CA ILE A 168 -0.06 -16.73 14.72
C ILE A 168 -0.91 -16.55 15.97
N MET A 169 -2.03 -15.85 15.86
CA MET A 169 -2.90 -15.54 16.99
C MET A 169 -3.47 -16.80 17.66
N SER A 170 -3.76 -17.85 16.91
CA SER A 170 -4.29 -19.10 17.47
C SER A 170 -3.20 -19.99 18.06
N THR A 171 -2.04 -20.08 17.39
CA THR A 171 -0.96 -21.01 17.81
C THR A 171 -0.19 -20.49 19.03
N PHE A 172 0.05 -19.18 19.10
CA PHE A 172 0.88 -18.58 20.15
C PHE A 172 0.07 -17.99 21.32
N HIS A 173 -1.27 -18.11 21.31
CA HIS A 173 -2.11 -17.61 22.40
C HIS A 173 -1.70 -18.21 23.75
N GLN A 174 -1.49 -17.35 24.75
CA GLN A 174 -1.03 -17.67 26.12
C GLN A 174 0.38 -18.29 26.25
N ILE A 175 1.16 -18.36 25.18
CA ILE A 175 2.58 -18.73 25.29
C ILE A 175 3.32 -17.56 25.95
N TYR A 176 4.11 -17.85 26.98
CA TYR A 176 4.79 -16.87 27.85
C TYR A 176 3.84 -15.80 28.44
N ASN A 177 2.61 -16.16 28.75
CA ASN A 177 1.56 -15.26 29.24
C ASN A 177 1.24 -14.07 28.31
N LEU A 178 1.56 -14.21 27.01
CA LEU A 178 1.21 -13.23 25.99
C LEU A 178 -0.03 -13.71 25.22
N SER A 179 -0.92 -12.76 24.94
CA SER A 179 -2.08 -13.01 24.09
C SER A 179 -1.69 -13.18 22.63
N GLY A 180 -2.53 -13.83 21.83
CA GLY A 180 -2.26 -14.08 20.42
C GLY A 180 -2.06 -12.78 19.62
N TRP A 181 -2.80 -11.69 19.95
CA TRP A 181 -2.62 -10.39 19.30
C TRP A 181 -1.27 -9.73 19.61
N GLN A 182 -0.68 -9.98 20.78
CA GLN A 182 0.65 -9.51 21.15
C GLN A 182 1.73 -10.22 20.32
N TRP A 183 1.59 -11.54 20.16
CA TRP A 183 2.45 -12.33 19.29
C TRP A 183 2.31 -11.92 17.81
N LEU A 184 1.11 -11.56 17.37
CA LEU A 184 0.87 -11.06 16.02
C LEU A 184 1.75 -9.84 15.72
N PHE A 185 1.68 -8.79 16.56
CA PHE A 185 2.49 -7.60 16.36
C PHE A 185 3.99 -7.90 16.45
N LEU A 186 4.40 -8.76 17.37
CA LEU A 186 5.82 -9.12 17.51
C LEU A 186 6.33 -9.86 16.28
N LEU A 187 5.65 -10.94 15.87
CA LEU A 187 6.14 -11.83 14.81
C LEU A 187 6.02 -11.23 13.40
N GLU A 188 5.04 -10.35 13.15
CA GLU A 188 4.92 -9.67 11.87
C GLU A 188 5.88 -8.48 11.74
N ALA A 189 6.24 -7.83 12.85
CA ALA A 189 7.17 -6.71 12.84
C ALA A 189 8.65 -7.14 12.77
N VAL A 190 9.02 -8.32 13.30
CA VAL A 190 10.41 -8.81 13.24
C VAL A 190 10.95 -8.86 11.81
N PRO A 191 10.25 -9.47 10.83
CA PRO A 191 10.72 -9.46 9.45
C PRO A 191 10.89 -8.04 8.88
N THR A 192 10.04 -7.10 9.26
CA THR A 192 10.13 -5.69 8.84
C THR A 192 11.44 -5.06 9.30
N VAL A 193 11.82 -5.23 10.58
CA VAL A 193 13.09 -4.73 11.11
C VAL A 193 14.27 -5.42 10.42
N LEU A 194 14.22 -6.74 10.24
CA LEU A 194 15.28 -7.50 9.55
C LEU A 194 15.45 -7.04 8.10
N LEU A 195 14.34 -6.86 7.36
CA LEU A 195 14.38 -6.31 6.01
C LEU A 195 14.94 -4.88 5.98
N GLY A 196 14.63 -4.07 6.98
CA GLY A 196 15.22 -2.75 7.16
C GLY A 196 16.74 -2.81 7.30
N CYS A 197 17.26 -3.73 8.13
CA CYS A 197 18.70 -3.97 8.25
C CYS A 197 19.31 -4.47 6.93
N VAL A 198 18.64 -5.42 6.27
CA VAL A 198 19.09 -5.94 4.96
C VAL A 198 19.07 -4.83 3.90
N ALA A 199 18.08 -3.93 3.90
CA ALA A 199 17.99 -2.81 2.95
C ALA A 199 19.27 -1.96 2.92
N TYR A 200 19.90 -1.75 4.09
CA TYR A 200 21.13 -0.98 4.20
C TYR A 200 22.29 -1.57 3.40
N PHE A 201 22.39 -2.88 3.32
CA PHE A 201 23.48 -3.57 2.60
C PHE A 201 23.11 -3.94 1.17
N TYR A 202 21.80 -4.16 0.92
CA TYR A 202 21.30 -4.69 -0.34
C TYR A 202 20.99 -3.60 -1.37
N LEU A 203 20.40 -2.48 -0.93
CA LEU A 203 19.99 -1.39 -1.82
C LEU A 203 21.20 -0.54 -2.23
N THR A 204 21.14 -0.03 -3.44
CA THR A 204 22.11 0.91 -4.01
C THR A 204 21.36 2.14 -4.46
N ASP A 205 21.80 3.35 -4.08
CA ASP A 205 21.05 4.58 -4.33
C ASP A 205 20.91 4.89 -5.82
N HIS A 206 21.97 4.72 -6.61
CA HIS A 206 21.98 5.03 -8.03
C HIS A 206 22.63 3.92 -8.88
N PRO A 207 22.21 3.77 -10.17
CA PRO A 207 22.81 2.80 -11.08
C PRO A 207 24.35 2.93 -11.21
N SER A 208 24.88 4.16 -11.19
CA SER A 208 26.32 4.42 -11.25
C SER A 208 27.13 3.76 -10.12
N GLN A 209 26.50 3.57 -8.95
CA GLN A 209 27.12 2.97 -7.76
C GLN A 209 26.95 1.44 -7.69
N ALA A 210 26.19 0.84 -8.63
CA ALA A 210 25.83 -0.57 -8.59
C ALA A 210 27.04 -1.48 -8.91
N LYS A 211 27.63 -2.12 -7.91
CA LYS A 211 28.77 -3.03 -8.07
C LYS A 211 28.44 -4.30 -8.87
N TRP A 212 27.17 -4.64 -8.99
CA TRP A 212 26.65 -5.83 -9.69
C TRP A 212 26.32 -5.59 -11.18
N LEU A 213 26.52 -4.35 -11.68
CA LEU A 213 26.44 -4.00 -13.10
C LEU A 213 27.84 -3.72 -13.65
N SER A 214 28.11 -4.11 -14.91
CA SER A 214 29.31 -3.72 -15.62
C SER A 214 29.35 -2.21 -15.88
N GLN A 215 30.53 -1.64 -16.12
CA GLN A 215 30.63 -0.20 -16.40
C GLN A 215 29.87 0.21 -17.66
N GLU A 216 29.88 -0.66 -18.68
CA GLU A 216 29.12 -0.43 -19.92
C GLU A 216 27.62 -0.47 -19.69
N ASP A 217 27.12 -1.45 -18.88
CA ASP A 217 25.70 -1.56 -18.53
C ASP A 217 25.23 -0.34 -17.73
N LYS A 218 26.06 0.17 -16.80
CA LYS A 218 25.79 1.42 -16.06
C LYS A 218 25.64 2.61 -17.00
N ALA A 219 26.60 2.79 -17.90
CA ALA A 219 26.61 3.91 -18.85
C ALA A 219 25.38 3.87 -19.77
N LEU A 220 25.01 2.68 -20.27
CA LEU A 220 23.82 2.48 -21.10
C LEU A 220 22.55 2.80 -20.33
N LEU A 221 22.41 2.30 -19.09
CA LEU A 221 21.23 2.52 -18.26
C LEU A 221 21.05 3.99 -17.89
N VAL A 222 22.13 4.65 -17.43
CA VAL A 222 22.10 6.09 -17.08
C VAL A 222 21.75 6.94 -18.29
N LYS A 223 22.30 6.65 -19.47
CA LYS A 223 22.01 7.34 -20.71
C LYS A 223 20.54 7.19 -21.11
N GLU A 224 20.00 5.99 -20.99
CA GLU A 224 18.60 5.69 -21.31
C GLU A 224 17.63 6.47 -20.38
N ILE A 225 17.90 6.49 -19.08
CA ILE A 225 17.09 7.18 -18.09
C ILE A 225 17.14 8.70 -18.31
N SER A 226 18.34 9.28 -18.52
CA SER A 226 18.51 10.73 -18.72
C SER A 226 17.83 11.24 -19.98
N GLN A 227 17.78 10.46 -21.06
CA GLN A 227 17.09 10.84 -22.29
C GLN A 227 15.57 11.01 -22.11
N HIS A 228 14.97 10.26 -21.14
CA HIS A 228 13.54 10.32 -20.86
C HIS A 228 13.17 11.33 -19.76
N GLN A 229 14.15 11.81 -18.98
CA GLN A 229 13.91 12.84 -17.95
C GLN A 229 13.89 14.27 -18.47
N SER A 230 14.45 14.52 -19.67
CA SER A 230 14.60 15.87 -20.25
C SER A 230 13.29 16.54 -20.73
N ALA A 231 12.15 15.88 -20.59
CA ALA A 231 10.85 16.37 -21.07
C ALA A 231 9.97 17.05 -19.99
N THR A 232 10.50 17.29 -18.78
CA THR A 232 9.71 17.91 -17.70
C THR A 232 9.82 19.43 -17.72
N GLY A 233 8.89 20.08 -18.43
CA GLY A 233 8.71 21.53 -18.42
C GLY A 233 8.33 22.05 -17.03
N HIS A 234 8.80 23.25 -16.69
CA HIS A 234 8.40 23.95 -15.46
C HIS A 234 6.93 24.37 -15.54
N SER A 235 6.05 23.74 -14.79
CA SER A 235 4.69 24.19 -14.60
C SER A 235 4.48 24.72 -13.18
N ASN A 236 3.64 25.75 -13.07
CA ASN A 236 3.44 26.49 -11.83
C ASN A 236 2.56 25.70 -10.85
N PHE A 237 3.10 25.25 -9.72
CA PHE A 237 2.35 24.55 -8.66
C PHE A 237 1.14 25.33 -8.14
N LYS A 238 1.19 26.68 -8.13
CA LYS A 238 0.04 27.51 -7.73
C LYS A 238 -1.17 27.34 -8.66
N ALA A 239 -0.97 26.98 -9.93
CA ALA A 239 -2.06 26.69 -10.85
C ALA A 239 -2.77 25.38 -10.49
N VAL A 240 -2.02 24.38 -10.03
CA VAL A 240 -2.55 23.09 -9.56
C VAL A 240 -3.50 23.27 -8.37
N LEU A 241 -3.15 24.12 -7.40
CA LEU A 241 -3.99 24.41 -6.24
C LEU A 241 -5.33 25.07 -6.57
N LYS A 242 -5.44 25.70 -7.74
CA LYS A 242 -6.67 26.38 -8.21
C LYS A 242 -7.50 25.51 -9.17
N ASP A 243 -6.99 24.37 -9.58
CA ASP A 243 -7.65 23.50 -10.54
C ASP A 243 -8.70 22.59 -9.87
N PRO A 244 -10.00 22.76 -10.12
CA PRO A 244 -11.05 21.96 -9.50
C PRO A 244 -10.98 20.48 -9.85
N TRP A 245 -10.40 20.11 -11.00
CA TRP A 245 -10.23 18.71 -11.39
C TRP A 245 -9.29 17.94 -10.46
N ILE A 246 -8.30 18.63 -9.87
CA ILE A 246 -7.40 18.03 -8.88
C ILE A 246 -8.19 17.60 -7.65
N TYR A 247 -9.08 18.46 -7.15
CA TYR A 247 -9.92 18.15 -5.99
C TYR A 247 -10.96 17.08 -6.30
N PHE A 248 -11.51 17.07 -7.52
CA PHE A 248 -12.39 15.99 -7.98
C PHE A 248 -11.67 14.64 -8.02
N MET A 249 -10.46 14.58 -8.56
CA MET A 249 -9.63 13.38 -8.55
C MET A 249 -9.25 12.98 -7.12
N ALA A 250 -8.92 13.93 -6.26
CA ALA A 250 -8.63 13.69 -4.85
C ALA A 250 -9.85 13.09 -4.12
N LEU A 251 -11.06 13.60 -4.38
CA LEU A 251 -12.30 13.05 -3.82
C LEU A 251 -12.58 11.63 -4.33
N ALA A 252 -12.37 11.38 -5.62
CA ALA A 252 -12.51 10.04 -6.19
C ALA A 252 -11.52 9.05 -5.54
N TYR A 253 -10.27 9.46 -5.35
CA TYR A 253 -9.27 8.64 -4.66
C TYR A 253 -9.63 8.42 -3.19
N PHE A 254 -10.09 9.47 -2.50
CA PHE A 254 -10.60 9.40 -1.13
C PHE A 254 -11.69 8.32 -0.97
N THR A 255 -12.68 8.28 -1.86
CA THR A 255 -13.76 7.28 -1.79
C THR A 255 -13.26 5.86 -2.02
N ILE A 256 -12.32 5.65 -2.96
CA ILE A 256 -11.67 4.35 -3.18
C ILE A 256 -10.92 3.91 -1.92
N ILE A 257 -10.16 4.81 -1.30
CA ILE A 257 -9.39 4.55 -0.08
C ILE A 257 -10.31 4.26 1.10
N CYS A 258 -11.43 4.99 1.25
CA CYS A 258 -12.46 4.68 2.27
C CYS A 258 -12.92 3.23 2.17
N GLY A 259 -13.24 2.76 0.98
CA GLY A 259 -13.71 1.39 0.77
C GLY A 259 -12.63 0.33 1.05
N ILE A 260 -11.42 0.54 0.57
CA ILE A 260 -10.29 -0.40 0.79
C ILE A 260 -10.04 -0.59 2.30
N TYR A 261 -9.99 0.50 3.07
CA TYR A 261 -9.70 0.42 4.51
C TYR A 261 -10.93 0.06 5.35
N ALA A 262 -12.15 0.36 4.90
CA ALA A 262 -13.37 -0.19 5.51
C ALA A 262 -13.31 -1.72 5.52
N ILE A 263 -13.04 -2.33 4.37
CA ILE A 263 -12.90 -3.79 4.27
C ILE A 263 -11.68 -4.27 5.06
N GLY A 264 -10.51 -3.65 4.87
CA GLY A 264 -9.26 -4.09 5.48
C GLY A 264 -9.28 -4.16 7.00
N PHE A 265 -9.94 -3.20 7.65
CA PHE A 265 -9.98 -3.13 9.11
C PHE A 265 -11.17 -3.85 9.74
N TRP A 266 -12.30 -3.94 9.03
CA TRP A 266 -13.54 -4.41 9.64
C TRP A 266 -14.00 -5.78 9.18
N LEU A 267 -13.50 -6.29 8.05
CA LEU A 267 -13.90 -7.60 7.53
C LEU A 267 -13.72 -8.75 8.53
N PRO A 268 -12.60 -8.87 9.29
CA PRO A 268 -12.48 -9.92 10.31
C PRO A 268 -13.59 -9.85 11.37
N SER A 269 -13.93 -8.63 11.82
CA SER A 269 -15.01 -8.41 12.80
C SER A 269 -16.39 -8.71 12.23
N LEU A 270 -16.64 -8.33 10.97
CA LEU A 270 -17.90 -8.63 10.28
C LEU A 270 -18.13 -10.14 10.12
N LEU A 271 -17.07 -10.90 9.82
CA LEU A 271 -17.16 -12.36 9.76
C LEU A 271 -17.45 -12.97 11.12
N LYS A 272 -16.81 -12.45 12.19
CA LYS A 272 -17.03 -12.89 13.56
C LYS A 272 -18.46 -12.61 14.01
N SER A 273 -18.99 -11.42 13.76
CA SER A 273 -20.39 -11.04 14.07
C SER A 273 -21.39 -11.81 13.21
N GLY A 274 -21.02 -12.21 12.00
CA GLY A 274 -21.79 -13.09 11.11
C GLY A 274 -21.82 -14.55 11.55
N GLY A 275 -21.26 -14.89 12.74
CA GLY A 275 -21.35 -16.23 13.33
C GLY A 275 -20.11 -17.11 13.16
N ILE A 276 -19.05 -16.63 12.49
CA ILE A 276 -17.81 -17.39 12.33
C ILE A 276 -16.94 -17.24 13.59
N GLN A 277 -16.93 -18.26 14.46
CA GLN A 277 -16.17 -18.23 15.72
C GLN A 277 -14.72 -18.72 15.55
N ASN A 278 -14.46 -19.58 14.59
CA ASN A 278 -13.13 -20.13 14.37
C ASN A 278 -12.20 -19.08 13.73
N LEU A 279 -11.15 -18.70 14.46
CA LEU A 279 -10.21 -17.65 14.05
C LEU A 279 -9.47 -17.99 12.75
N GLN A 280 -9.05 -19.24 12.57
CA GLN A 280 -8.37 -19.67 11.34
C GLN A 280 -9.32 -19.61 10.14
N MET A 281 -10.59 -19.98 10.33
CA MET A 281 -11.62 -19.85 9.29
C MET A 281 -11.84 -18.39 8.89
N ILE A 282 -11.83 -17.45 9.85
CA ILE A 282 -11.87 -16.00 9.56
C ILE A 282 -10.69 -15.62 8.66
N GLY A 283 -9.47 -16.06 8.98
CA GLY A 283 -8.29 -15.78 8.15
C GLY A 283 -8.44 -16.24 6.70
N TRP A 284 -8.88 -17.48 6.50
CA TRP A 284 -9.11 -18.01 5.15
C TRP A 284 -10.24 -17.29 4.41
N LEU A 285 -11.34 -16.96 5.07
CA LEU A 285 -12.43 -16.21 4.46
C LEU A 285 -12.00 -14.79 4.10
N VAL A 286 -11.20 -14.11 4.92
CA VAL A 286 -10.64 -12.79 4.57
C VAL A 286 -9.70 -12.88 3.37
N ALA A 287 -8.98 -13.95 3.17
CA ALA A 287 -8.09 -14.13 2.03
C ALA A 287 -8.84 -14.13 0.68
N ILE A 288 -10.09 -14.62 0.63
CA ILE A 288 -10.86 -14.77 -0.62
C ILE A 288 -11.15 -13.42 -1.30
N PRO A 289 -11.70 -12.39 -0.64
CA PRO A 289 -11.88 -11.07 -1.23
C PRO A 289 -10.59 -10.47 -1.79
N TYR A 290 -9.47 -10.64 -1.08
CA TYR A 290 -8.17 -10.12 -1.55
C TYR A 290 -7.63 -10.91 -2.76
N LEU A 291 -7.86 -12.22 -2.82
CA LEU A 291 -7.57 -13.02 -4.02
C LEU A 291 -8.38 -12.52 -5.21
N CYS A 292 -9.69 -12.30 -5.02
CA CYS A 292 -10.53 -11.68 -6.05
C CYS A 292 -9.97 -10.31 -6.47
N GLY A 293 -9.56 -9.48 -5.50
CA GLY A 293 -8.91 -8.19 -5.74
C GLY A 293 -7.67 -8.32 -6.61
N ALA A 294 -6.77 -9.24 -6.31
CA ALA A 294 -5.55 -9.48 -7.09
C ALA A 294 -5.85 -9.90 -8.54
N ILE A 295 -6.80 -10.83 -8.73
CA ILE A 295 -7.18 -11.33 -10.06
C ILE A 295 -7.81 -10.21 -10.89
N PHE A 296 -8.80 -9.52 -10.35
CA PHE A 296 -9.54 -8.48 -11.08
C PHE A 296 -8.67 -7.25 -11.37
N MET A 297 -7.78 -6.87 -10.46
CA MET A 297 -6.77 -5.83 -10.69
C MET A 297 -5.96 -6.10 -11.96
N ILE A 298 -5.52 -7.34 -12.17
CA ILE A 298 -4.75 -7.73 -13.37
C ILE A 298 -5.64 -7.73 -14.61
N ILE A 299 -6.85 -8.27 -14.53
CA ILE A 299 -7.79 -8.35 -15.66
C ILE A 299 -8.16 -6.94 -16.13
N PHE A 300 -8.56 -6.06 -15.21
CA PHE A 300 -8.98 -4.70 -15.54
C PHE A 300 -7.81 -3.84 -16.04
N ALA A 301 -6.62 -3.98 -15.47
CA ALA A 301 -5.42 -3.30 -15.97
C ALA A 301 -5.10 -3.69 -17.40
N ARG A 302 -5.11 -5.00 -17.72
CA ARG A 302 -4.91 -5.51 -19.08
C ARG A 302 -5.99 -5.04 -20.05
N SER A 303 -7.26 -5.06 -19.63
CA SER A 303 -8.38 -4.57 -20.42
C SER A 303 -8.24 -3.08 -20.73
N SER A 304 -7.94 -2.28 -19.71
CA SER A 304 -7.72 -0.84 -19.85
C SER A 304 -6.54 -0.53 -20.78
N ASP A 305 -5.47 -1.34 -20.73
CA ASP A 305 -4.32 -1.22 -21.64
C ASP A 305 -4.67 -1.59 -23.07
N LYS A 306 -5.43 -2.66 -23.25
CA LYS A 306 -5.86 -3.13 -24.59
C LYS A 306 -6.76 -2.11 -25.30
N TRP A 307 -7.73 -1.55 -24.57
CA TRP A 307 -8.69 -0.59 -25.13
C TRP A 307 -8.19 0.86 -25.07
N GLN A 308 -7.01 1.13 -24.47
CA GLN A 308 -6.44 2.46 -24.25
C GLN A 308 -7.41 3.44 -23.53
N GLU A 309 -8.34 2.87 -22.74
CA GLU A 309 -9.39 3.57 -22.03
C GLU A 309 -9.18 3.44 -20.51
N ARG A 310 -9.08 4.56 -19.80
CA ARG A 310 -8.80 4.63 -18.36
C ARG A 310 -10.01 5.09 -17.54
N LYS A 311 -10.76 6.05 -18.07
CA LYS A 311 -11.85 6.70 -17.33
C LYS A 311 -12.93 5.71 -16.95
N TRP A 312 -13.49 4.99 -17.90
CA TRP A 312 -14.56 4.03 -17.63
C TRP A 312 -14.08 2.79 -16.87
N HIS A 313 -12.83 2.36 -17.09
CA HIS A 313 -12.21 1.29 -16.33
C HIS A 313 -11.91 1.69 -14.86
N CYS A 314 -12.00 2.97 -14.51
CA CYS A 314 -11.96 3.44 -13.14
C CYS A 314 -13.37 3.69 -12.58
N VAL A 315 -14.24 4.40 -13.32
CA VAL A 315 -15.57 4.81 -12.86
C VAL A 315 -16.50 3.61 -12.65
N VAL A 316 -16.59 2.70 -13.64
CA VAL A 316 -17.50 1.54 -13.56
C VAL A 316 -17.15 0.63 -12.37
N PRO A 317 -15.90 0.21 -12.16
CA PRO A 317 -15.56 -0.56 -10.97
C PRO A 317 -15.81 0.19 -9.66
N THR A 318 -15.55 1.50 -9.59
CA THR A 318 -15.82 2.29 -8.37
C THR A 318 -17.33 2.28 -8.03
N VAL A 319 -18.19 2.49 -9.01
CA VAL A 319 -19.65 2.44 -8.82
C VAL A 319 -20.11 1.04 -8.43
N LEU A 320 -19.63 0.01 -9.14
CA LEU A 320 -19.98 -1.39 -8.83
C LEU A 320 -19.50 -1.81 -7.45
N ALA A 321 -18.33 -1.32 -7.00
CA ALA A 321 -17.85 -1.55 -5.65
C ALA A 321 -18.79 -0.92 -4.60
N GLY A 322 -19.21 0.31 -4.82
CA GLY A 322 -20.18 0.99 -3.94
C GLY A 322 -21.53 0.25 -3.86
N VAL A 323 -22.09 -0.14 -5.02
CA VAL A 323 -23.33 -0.93 -5.07
C VAL A 323 -23.16 -2.26 -4.34
N SER A 324 -22.02 -2.95 -4.54
CA SER A 324 -21.71 -4.22 -3.88
C SER A 324 -21.60 -4.06 -2.36
N LEU A 325 -21.01 -2.97 -1.86
CA LEU A 325 -20.98 -2.68 -0.41
C LEU A 325 -22.39 -2.47 0.15
N ILE A 326 -23.24 -1.72 -0.55
CA ILE A 326 -24.64 -1.52 -0.13
C ILE A 326 -25.36 -2.88 -0.08
N LEU A 327 -25.19 -3.71 -1.11
CA LEU A 327 -25.80 -5.05 -1.16
C LEU A 327 -25.30 -5.93 -0.01
N SER A 328 -24.03 -5.82 0.38
CA SER A 328 -23.46 -6.60 1.49
C SER A 328 -24.11 -6.27 2.84
N VAL A 329 -24.56 -5.03 3.03
CA VAL A 329 -25.21 -4.57 4.26
C VAL A 329 -26.71 -4.92 4.27
N ILE A 330 -27.40 -4.77 3.13
CA ILE A 330 -28.85 -5.01 3.03
C ILE A 330 -29.17 -6.51 3.04
N SER A 331 -28.23 -7.34 2.58
CA SER A 331 -28.47 -8.78 2.49
C SER A 331 -28.54 -9.44 3.86
N ALA A 332 -29.67 -10.06 4.17
CA ALA A 332 -29.82 -10.91 5.36
C ALA A 332 -29.14 -12.28 5.21
N ASN A 333 -28.73 -12.66 4.00
CA ASN A 333 -28.09 -13.95 3.73
C ASN A 333 -26.57 -13.76 3.77
N PHE A 334 -25.90 -14.50 4.67
CA PHE A 334 -24.43 -14.46 4.84
C PHE A 334 -23.69 -14.70 3.53
N LEU A 335 -24.08 -15.69 2.73
CA LEU A 335 -23.39 -16.03 1.49
C LEU A 335 -23.48 -14.89 0.46
N LEU A 336 -24.65 -14.28 0.29
CA LEU A 336 -24.86 -13.14 -0.60
C LEU A 336 -24.09 -11.91 -0.12
N SER A 337 -24.09 -11.62 1.18
CA SER A 337 -23.28 -10.55 1.79
C SER A 337 -21.79 -10.78 1.53
N PHE A 338 -21.31 -12.00 1.72
CA PHE A 338 -19.90 -12.35 1.51
C PHE A 338 -19.49 -12.24 0.02
N ILE A 339 -20.33 -12.73 -0.91
CA ILE A 339 -20.10 -12.57 -2.36
C ILE A 339 -20.05 -11.08 -2.72
N ALA A 340 -20.93 -10.29 -2.16
CA ALA A 340 -20.95 -8.84 -2.39
C ALA A 340 -19.66 -8.17 -1.87
N ILE A 341 -19.13 -8.58 -0.72
CA ILE A 341 -17.82 -8.11 -0.21
C ILE A 341 -16.69 -8.53 -1.15
N CYS A 342 -16.68 -9.75 -1.64
CA CYS A 342 -15.68 -10.23 -2.62
C CYS A 342 -15.72 -9.36 -3.89
N THR A 343 -16.92 -9.10 -4.41
CA THR A 343 -17.15 -8.27 -5.60
C THR A 343 -16.71 -6.83 -5.36
N ALA A 344 -17.06 -6.24 -4.22
CA ALA A 344 -16.63 -4.90 -3.84
C ALA A 344 -15.11 -4.80 -3.79
N THR A 345 -14.45 -5.74 -3.13
CA THR A 345 -12.98 -5.78 -3.02
C THR A 345 -12.32 -5.90 -4.40
N ALA A 346 -12.84 -6.77 -5.26
CA ALA A 346 -12.36 -6.97 -6.62
C ALA A 346 -12.40 -5.66 -7.43
N PHE A 347 -13.51 -4.95 -7.39
CA PHE A 347 -13.68 -3.70 -8.12
C PHE A 347 -12.90 -2.54 -7.49
N MET A 348 -12.79 -2.47 -6.17
CA MET A 348 -11.97 -1.43 -5.50
C MET A 348 -10.50 -1.51 -5.89
N PHE A 349 -9.90 -2.70 -5.84
CA PHE A 349 -8.50 -2.86 -6.25
C PHE A 349 -8.30 -2.62 -7.75
N SER A 350 -9.29 -2.95 -8.59
CA SER A 350 -9.28 -2.61 -10.01
C SER A 350 -9.27 -1.09 -10.23
N ALA A 351 -10.18 -0.38 -9.57
CA ALA A 351 -10.26 1.08 -9.64
C ALA A 351 -8.98 1.74 -9.09
N TYR A 352 -8.49 1.29 -7.93
CA TYR A 352 -7.27 1.78 -7.30
C TYR A 352 -6.06 1.74 -8.22
N THR A 353 -5.87 0.63 -8.94
CA THR A 353 -4.74 0.44 -9.83
C THR A 353 -4.79 1.35 -11.05
N ILE A 354 -5.97 1.48 -11.65
CA ILE A 354 -6.16 2.26 -12.88
C ILE A 354 -6.19 3.76 -12.57
N PHE A 355 -6.68 4.14 -11.40
CA PHE A 355 -6.83 5.54 -10.99
C PHE A 355 -5.56 6.36 -11.24
N TRP A 356 -4.40 5.88 -10.80
CA TRP A 356 -3.15 6.64 -10.92
C TRP A 356 -2.69 6.93 -12.33
N SER A 357 -3.21 6.21 -13.32
CA SER A 357 -2.95 6.51 -14.73
C SER A 357 -3.69 7.76 -15.24
N ILE A 358 -4.72 8.23 -14.53
CA ILE A 358 -5.52 9.40 -14.92
C ILE A 358 -4.80 10.70 -14.55
N PRO A 359 -4.42 10.94 -13.26
CA PRO A 359 -3.65 12.12 -12.89
C PRO A 359 -2.32 12.23 -13.64
N SER A 360 -1.65 11.11 -13.90
CA SER A 360 -0.36 11.09 -14.62
C SER A 360 -0.45 11.54 -16.07
N LYS A 361 -1.63 11.40 -16.70
CA LYS A 361 -1.89 11.93 -18.05
C LYS A 361 -2.33 13.39 -18.04
N TYR A 362 -3.02 13.81 -16.97
CA TYR A 362 -3.55 15.16 -16.85
C TYR A 362 -2.48 16.17 -16.43
N LEU A 363 -1.59 15.76 -15.53
CA LEU A 363 -0.54 16.59 -14.96
C LEU A 363 0.80 16.36 -15.65
N SER A 364 1.53 17.44 -15.92
CA SER A 364 2.86 17.40 -16.54
C SER A 364 3.86 18.27 -15.79
N GLY A 365 5.15 17.98 -15.94
CA GLY A 365 6.24 18.74 -15.35
C GLY A 365 6.24 18.77 -13.82
N SER A 366 6.69 19.88 -13.21
CA SER A 366 6.75 20.05 -11.75
C SER A 366 5.38 20.10 -11.08
N ALA A 367 4.31 20.50 -11.83
CA ALA A 367 2.93 20.43 -11.37
C ALA A 367 2.46 18.99 -11.15
N ALA A 368 2.99 18.02 -11.89
CA ALA A 368 2.65 16.61 -11.71
C ALA A 368 3.03 16.11 -10.32
N ALA A 369 4.24 16.40 -9.85
CA ALA A 369 4.68 15.96 -8.53
C ALA A 369 3.81 16.56 -7.41
N GLY A 370 3.54 17.87 -7.46
CA GLY A 370 2.71 18.54 -6.45
C GLY A 370 1.24 18.13 -6.51
N GLY A 371 0.68 17.98 -7.73
CA GLY A 371 -0.71 17.55 -7.91
C GLY A 371 -0.96 16.11 -7.47
N ILE A 372 -0.05 15.20 -7.83
CA ILE A 372 -0.10 13.80 -7.37
C ILE A 372 0.02 13.72 -5.84
N ALA A 373 0.93 14.49 -5.23
CA ALA A 373 1.07 14.54 -3.78
C ALA A 373 -0.19 15.07 -3.12
N LEU A 374 -0.82 16.13 -3.64
CA LEU A 374 -2.06 16.69 -3.11
C LEU A 374 -3.22 15.68 -3.19
N ILE A 375 -3.38 15.02 -4.36
CA ILE A 375 -4.39 13.97 -4.55
C ILE A 375 -4.17 12.83 -3.56
N ASN A 376 -2.92 12.40 -3.39
CA ASN A 376 -2.56 11.31 -2.47
C ASN A 376 -2.86 11.69 -1.02
N SER A 377 -2.43 12.86 -0.57
CA SER A 377 -2.64 13.30 0.82
C SER A 377 -4.12 13.44 1.16
N ILE A 378 -4.93 14.07 0.28
CA ILE A 378 -6.39 14.18 0.49
C ILE A 378 -7.03 12.79 0.44
N GLY A 379 -6.64 11.95 -0.51
CA GLY A 379 -7.18 10.61 -0.65
C GLY A 379 -6.90 9.72 0.55
N LEU A 380 -5.69 9.76 1.10
CA LEU A 380 -5.31 8.99 2.28
C LEU A 380 -6.06 9.39 3.55
N LEU A 381 -6.64 10.60 3.63
CA LEU A 381 -7.57 10.96 4.70
C LEU A 381 -8.82 10.08 4.73
N GLY A 382 -9.16 9.41 3.62
CA GLY A 382 -10.19 8.36 3.60
C GLY A 382 -9.88 7.21 4.56
N GLY A 383 -8.60 6.88 4.73
CA GLY A 383 -8.13 5.90 5.71
C GLY A 383 -8.30 6.36 7.18
N PHE A 384 -8.37 7.68 7.42
CA PHE A 384 -8.75 8.22 8.72
C PHE A 384 -10.27 8.22 8.91
N VAL A 385 -10.99 8.73 7.93
CA VAL A 385 -12.45 8.96 8.05
C VAL A 385 -13.24 7.66 8.10
N SER A 386 -12.94 6.71 7.21
CA SER A 386 -13.69 5.47 7.07
C SER A 386 -13.72 4.60 8.34
N PRO A 387 -12.57 4.26 8.98
CA PRO A 387 -12.61 3.44 10.19
C PRO A 387 -13.25 4.16 11.37
N ASN A 388 -13.13 5.49 11.46
CA ASN A 388 -13.79 6.26 12.51
C ASN A 388 -15.31 6.25 12.37
N ILE A 389 -15.86 6.45 11.17
CA ILE A 389 -17.30 6.38 10.93
C ILE A 389 -17.81 4.98 11.29
N MET A 390 -17.16 3.92 10.84
CA MET A 390 -17.57 2.56 11.16
C MET A 390 -17.43 2.21 12.64
N GLY A 391 -16.49 2.84 13.36
CA GLY A 391 -16.32 2.63 14.79
C GLY A 391 -17.35 3.37 15.66
N MET A 392 -18.03 4.38 15.10
CA MET A 392 -19.10 5.15 15.77
C MET A 392 -20.50 4.61 15.47
N ALA A 393 -20.67 3.86 14.38
CA ALA A 393 -21.93 3.25 13.97
C ALA A 393 -22.22 1.95 14.71
#